data_112fe267ee8aca9f6a6dbfbf2877cf52
#
_entry.id   112fe267ee8aca9f6a6dbfbf2877cf52
#
_cell.length_a   1.000
_cell.length_b   1.000
_cell.length_c   1.000
_cell.angle_alpha   90.00
_cell.angle_beta   90.00
_cell.angle_gamma   90.00
#
_symmetry.space_group_name_H-M   'P 1'
#
loop_
_entity.id
_entity.type
_entity.pdbx_description
1 polymer ?
#
loop_
_entity_poly.entity_id
_entity_poly.type
_entity_poly.pdbx_seq_one_letter_code
_entity_poly.pdbx_strand_id
1 'polypeptide(L)'
;MPTFTQNGIVFNYRDSGGDGTSFFFQHGLGADASQTFSLFVPSRRIRLVTFDARGHGATHPLGDPTELRFNTFADDLRALMDHLKVDRAVVGGISMGAGIALNFAVRFADRVKALVLSRPAWLETPHPWNVRMFSLISRLLGEHGRVRGKEMFRQSVEYRDTLQRWPEVAKSLAEQFDSPHAEETACKLETIITDTPCADRAQWRNIRVPTLVLANHHDPIHPWEFGQELAREIPGALLREITAKSLNLEQHTRDVQAALDTFFERVAL
;
A
#
# COMPACT_ATOMS: atom_id res chain seq x y z
N MET A 1 -14.80 1.15 -14.90
CA MET A 1 -14.66 0.64 -13.51
C MET A 1 -15.78 1.27 -12.70
N PRO A 2 -16.32 0.57 -11.70
CA PRO A 2 -17.31 1.14 -10.80
C PRO A 2 -16.70 2.26 -9.95
N THR A 3 -17.55 3.14 -9.43
CA THR A 3 -17.15 4.29 -8.62
C THR A 3 -18.01 4.44 -7.38
N PHE A 4 -17.48 5.09 -6.36
CA PHE A 4 -18.24 5.62 -5.23
C PHE A 4 -17.77 7.05 -4.93
N THR A 5 -18.61 7.82 -4.26
CA THR A 5 -18.28 9.21 -3.92
C THR A 5 -18.18 9.39 -2.42
N GLN A 6 -17.09 10.00 -1.97
CA GLN A 6 -16.86 10.35 -0.57
C GLN A 6 -16.24 11.75 -0.49
N ASN A 7 -16.84 12.67 0.27
CA ASN A 7 -16.37 14.04 0.47
C ASN A 7 -16.06 14.80 -0.83
N GLY A 8 -16.91 14.65 -1.86
CA GLY A 8 -16.75 15.30 -3.16
C GLY A 8 -15.69 14.68 -4.08
N ILE A 9 -15.04 13.61 -3.68
CA ILE A 9 -14.06 12.85 -4.47
C ILE A 9 -14.76 11.62 -5.05
N VAL A 10 -14.56 11.38 -6.35
CA VAL A 10 -15.04 10.18 -7.04
C VAL A 10 -13.91 9.15 -7.06
N PHE A 11 -14.08 8.09 -6.28
CA PHE A 11 -13.14 6.99 -6.19
C PHE A 11 -13.46 5.91 -7.23
N ASN A 12 -12.45 5.50 -7.96
CA ASN A 12 -12.53 4.31 -8.79
C ASN A 12 -12.16 3.08 -7.99
N TYR A 13 -12.92 1.99 -8.12
CA TYR A 13 -12.58 0.73 -7.46
C TYR A 13 -12.69 -0.46 -8.42
N ARG A 14 -12.03 -1.54 -8.04
CA ARG A 14 -12.13 -2.84 -8.70
C ARG A 14 -12.66 -3.86 -7.70
N ASP A 15 -13.49 -4.75 -8.21
CA ASP A 15 -14.16 -5.78 -7.45
C ASP A 15 -14.20 -7.06 -8.29
N SER A 16 -13.65 -8.15 -7.76
CA SER A 16 -13.69 -9.45 -8.45
C SER A 16 -15.10 -10.05 -8.52
N GLY A 17 -16.04 -9.50 -7.74
CA GLY A 17 -17.36 -10.09 -7.56
C GLY A 17 -17.33 -11.40 -6.75
N GLY A 18 -18.50 -12.06 -6.70
CA GLY A 18 -18.70 -13.32 -5.98
C GLY A 18 -19.15 -13.13 -4.53
N ASP A 19 -19.55 -14.26 -3.90
CA ASP A 19 -20.12 -14.30 -2.56
C ASP A 19 -19.09 -14.69 -1.48
N GLY A 20 -17.81 -14.76 -1.85
CA GLY A 20 -16.71 -15.08 -0.94
C GLY A 20 -16.48 -14.02 0.13
N THR A 21 -15.64 -14.33 1.10
CA THR A 21 -15.21 -13.34 2.10
C THR A 21 -14.53 -12.17 1.42
N SER A 22 -15.00 -10.95 1.70
CA SER A 22 -14.41 -9.73 1.13
C SER A 22 -13.00 -9.50 1.68
N PHE A 23 -12.05 -9.31 0.77
CA PHE A 23 -10.68 -8.91 1.05
C PHE A 23 -10.41 -7.56 0.40
N PHE A 24 -10.34 -6.52 1.22
CA PHE A 24 -9.94 -5.18 0.80
C PHE A 24 -8.42 -5.10 0.84
N PHE A 25 -7.80 -5.09 -0.34
CA PHE A 25 -6.34 -5.13 -0.48
C PHE A 25 -5.84 -3.89 -1.21
N GLN A 26 -5.20 -2.96 -0.47
CA GLN A 26 -4.82 -1.65 -0.97
C GLN A 26 -3.46 -1.62 -1.65
N HIS A 27 -3.33 -0.79 -2.69
CA HIS A 27 -2.09 -0.60 -3.45
C HIS A 27 -1.06 0.27 -2.69
N GLY A 28 0.18 0.28 -3.18
CA GLY A 28 1.29 1.09 -2.67
C GLY A 28 1.30 2.52 -3.19
N LEU A 29 2.14 3.37 -2.59
CA LEU A 29 2.34 4.76 -3.00
C LEU A 29 2.78 4.82 -4.47
N GLY A 30 2.09 5.64 -5.25
CA GLY A 30 2.34 5.84 -6.67
C GLY A 30 1.86 4.72 -7.60
N ALA A 31 1.20 3.69 -7.06
CA ALA A 31 0.52 2.65 -7.82
C ALA A 31 -0.99 2.94 -7.94
N ASP A 32 -1.76 1.98 -8.43
CA ASP A 32 -3.21 2.01 -8.54
C ASP A 32 -3.82 0.61 -8.25
N ALA A 33 -5.13 0.50 -8.39
CA ALA A 33 -5.87 -0.72 -8.15
C ALA A 33 -5.43 -1.92 -9.01
N SER A 34 -4.73 -1.72 -10.13
CA SER A 34 -4.21 -2.82 -10.95
C SER A 34 -3.11 -3.61 -10.25
N GLN A 35 -2.35 -2.96 -9.36
CA GLN A 35 -1.24 -3.60 -8.63
C GLN A 35 -1.72 -4.80 -7.80
N THR A 36 -2.83 -4.67 -7.10
CA THR A 36 -3.33 -5.74 -6.23
C THR A 36 -3.88 -6.91 -7.03
N PHE A 37 -4.59 -6.63 -8.13
CA PHE A 37 -5.12 -7.65 -9.04
C PHE A 37 -4.04 -8.36 -9.85
N SER A 38 -2.88 -7.73 -10.08
CA SER A 38 -1.74 -8.40 -10.71
C SER A 38 -0.95 -9.29 -9.75
N LEU A 39 -1.09 -9.05 -8.43
CA LEU A 39 -0.34 -9.75 -7.40
C LEU A 39 -1.10 -10.93 -6.79
N PHE A 40 -2.43 -10.85 -6.76
CA PHE A 40 -3.28 -11.86 -6.15
C PHE A 40 -4.50 -12.17 -7.03
N VAL A 41 -4.65 -13.45 -7.38
CA VAL A 41 -5.83 -13.99 -8.09
C VAL A 41 -6.72 -14.67 -7.05
N PRO A 42 -7.90 -14.11 -6.73
CA PRO A 42 -8.74 -14.64 -5.67
C PRO A 42 -9.37 -15.98 -6.06
N SER A 43 -9.42 -16.91 -5.12
CA SER A 43 -10.24 -18.12 -5.23
C SER A 43 -11.73 -17.76 -5.13
N ARG A 44 -12.62 -18.72 -5.40
CA ARG A 44 -14.09 -18.51 -5.24
C ARG A 44 -14.52 -18.16 -3.81
N ARG A 45 -13.66 -18.45 -2.81
CA ARG A 45 -13.93 -18.13 -1.40
C ARG A 45 -13.61 -16.69 -1.02
N ILE A 46 -12.88 -15.96 -1.89
CA ILE A 46 -12.40 -14.61 -1.63
C ILE A 46 -12.95 -13.67 -2.71
N ARG A 47 -13.59 -12.58 -2.28
CA ARG A 47 -13.95 -11.45 -3.12
C ARG A 47 -12.91 -10.37 -2.93
N LEU A 48 -12.03 -10.20 -3.91
CA LEU A 48 -10.99 -9.16 -3.89
C LEU A 48 -11.56 -7.80 -4.26
N VAL A 49 -11.38 -6.81 -3.40
CA VAL A 49 -11.79 -5.43 -3.62
C VAL A 49 -10.60 -4.50 -3.37
N THR A 50 -10.44 -3.50 -4.22
CA THR A 50 -9.44 -2.44 -4.05
C THR A 50 -9.97 -1.16 -4.68
N PHE A 51 -9.45 0.00 -4.28
CA PHE A 51 -9.76 1.28 -4.93
C PHE A 51 -8.48 2.08 -5.16
N ASP A 52 -8.54 3.00 -6.12
CA ASP A 52 -7.48 3.99 -6.30
C ASP A 52 -7.57 5.00 -5.14
N ALA A 53 -6.58 5.03 -4.27
CA ALA A 53 -6.54 5.96 -3.15
C ALA A 53 -6.49 7.42 -3.65
N ARG A 54 -6.80 8.39 -2.79
CA ARG A 54 -6.70 9.83 -3.13
C ARG A 54 -5.38 10.16 -3.79
N GLY A 55 -5.40 10.92 -4.88
CA GLY A 55 -4.23 11.29 -5.67
C GLY A 55 -3.62 10.14 -6.47
N HIS A 56 -4.29 8.98 -6.59
CA HIS A 56 -3.80 7.83 -7.33
C HIS A 56 -4.79 7.38 -8.41
N GLY A 57 -4.24 6.71 -9.43
CA GLY A 57 -5.02 6.09 -10.49
C GLY A 57 -6.01 7.05 -11.14
N ALA A 58 -7.27 6.65 -11.21
CA ALA A 58 -8.35 7.42 -11.78
C ALA A 58 -9.26 8.11 -10.73
N THR A 59 -8.90 8.08 -9.44
CA THR A 59 -9.61 8.80 -8.38
C THR A 59 -9.38 10.30 -8.50
N HIS A 60 -10.47 11.08 -8.65
CA HIS A 60 -10.42 12.51 -8.95
C HIS A 60 -11.67 13.23 -8.40
N PRO A 61 -11.58 14.54 -8.05
CA PRO A 61 -10.37 15.36 -7.95
C PRO A 61 -9.46 14.92 -6.78
N LEU A 62 -8.25 15.46 -6.72
CA LEU A 62 -7.31 15.21 -5.62
C LEU A 62 -7.91 15.55 -4.25
N GLY A 63 -8.72 16.61 -4.21
CA GLY A 63 -9.23 17.19 -2.97
C GLY A 63 -8.16 18.02 -2.24
N ASP A 64 -8.32 18.19 -0.93
CA ASP A 64 -7.36 18.89 -0.09
C ASP A 64 -6.08 18.05 0.07
N PRO A 65 -4.90 18.53 -0.35
CA PRO A 65 -3.64 17.81 -0.17
C PRO A 65 -3.30 17.51 1.30
N THR A 66 -3.79 18.28 2.26
CA THR A 66 -3.55 18.03 3.69
C THR A 66 -4.27 16.79 4.20
N GLU A 67 -5.25 16.29 3.44
CA GLU A 67 -6.00 15.06 3.71
C GLU A 67 -5.34 13.80 3.12
N LEU A 68 -4.15 13.91 2.53
CA LEU A 68 -3.36 12.76 2.07
C LEU A 68 -2.65 12.10 3.27
N ARG A 69 -3.46 11.53 4.18
CA ARG A 69 -3.03 10.97 5.47
C ARG A 69 -3.63 9.58 5.70
N PHE A 70 -2.93 8.75 6.47
CA PHE A 70 -3.38 7.38 6.78
C PHE A 70 -4.76 7.34 7.44
N ASN A 71 -5.08 8.30 8.32
CA ASN A 71 -6.41 8.39 8.91
C ASN A 71 -7.50 8.58 7.85
N THR A 72 -7.29 9.49 6.93
CA THR A 72 -8.25 9.79 5.86
C THR A 72 -8.38 8.62 4.87
N PHE A 73 -7.27 7.98 4.49
CA PHE A 73 -7.32 6.80 3.65
C PHE A 73 -8.06 5.62 4.30
N ALA A 74 -7.94 5.46 5.62
CA ALA A 74 -8.71 4.45 6.35
C ALA A 74 -10.20 4.81 6.42
N ASP A 75 -10.55 6.10 6.52
CA ASP A 75 -11.94 6.55 6.44
C ASP A 75 -12.53 6.33 5.03
N ASP A 76 -11.74 6.53 3.97
CA ASP A 76 -12.13 6.22 2.58
C ASP A 76 -12.37 4.71 2.40
N LEU A 77 -11.50 3.87 2.97
CA LEU A 77 -11.69 2.42 2.97
C LEU A 77 -12.98 2.01 3.68
N ARG A 78 -13.26 2.62 4.84
CA ARG A 78 -14.52 2.40 5.55
C ARG A 78 -15.72 2.81 4.71
N ALA A 79 -15.66 3.96 4.04
CA ALA A 79 -16.72 4.44 3.16
C ALA A 79 -16.98 3.49 1.99
N LEU A 80 -15.93 2.89 1.39
CA LEU A 80 -16.10 1.86 0.37
C LEU A 80 -16.75 0.60 0.93
N MET A 81 -16.34 0.14 2.12
CA MET A 81 -16.98 -1.00 2.78
C MET A 81 -18.48 -0.75 3.02
N ASP A 82 -18.83 0.45 3.48
CA ASP A 82 -20.23 0.86 3.72
C ASP A 82 -21.03 0.95 2.41
N HIS A 83 -20.42 1.51 1.36
CA HIS A 83 -21.01 1.55 0.01
C HIS A 83 -21.33 0.15 -0.53
N LEU A 84 -20.42 -0.81 -0.31
CA LEU A 84 -20.59 -2.20 -0.72
C LEU A 84 -21.39 -3.04 0.27
N LYS A 85 -21.88 -2.45 1.37
CA LYS A 85 -22.63 -3.10 2.46
C LYS A 85 -21.86 -4.27 3.08
N VAL A 86 -20.54 -4.11 3.22
CA VAL A 86 -19.67 -5.09 3.86
C VAL A 86 -19.40 -4.64 5.29
N ASP A 87 -19.97 -5.33 6.25
CA ASP A 87 -19.80 -5.02 7.67
C ASP A 87 -18.39 -5.35 8.17
N ARG A 88 -17.91 -6.57 7.91
CA ARG A 88 -16.58 -7.05 8.32
C ARG A 88 -15.84 -7.71 7.16
N ALA A 89 -14.55 -7.43 7.02
CA ALA A 89 -13.72 -7.94 5.94
C ALA A 89 -12.31 -8.33 6.39
N VAL A 90 -11.61 -9.08 5.56
CA VAL A 90 -10.15 -9.08 5.59
C VAL A 90 -9.69 -7.74 5.04
N VAL A 91 -8.76 -7.09 5.74
CA VAL A 91 -8.17 -5.82 5.32
C VAL A 91 -6.67 -6.00 5.16
N GLY A 92 -6.11 -5.48 4.09
CA GLY A 92 -4.69 -5.57 3.85
C GLY A 92 -4.21 -4.57 2.83
N GLY A 93 -2.91 -4.61 2.55
CA GLY A 93 -2.33 -3.74 1.53
C GLY A 93 -0.84 -3.94 1.37
N ILE A 94 -0.30 -3.24 0.38
CA ILE A 94 1.10 -3.28 -0.04
C ILE A 94 1.72 -1.92 0.30
N SER A 95 2.84 -1.88 1.02
CA SER A 95 3.57 -0.64 1.26
C SER A 95 2.69 0.43 1.96
N MET A 96 2.36 1.53 1.29
CA MET A 96 1.37 2.51 1.76
C MET A 96 0.04 1.82 2.12
N GLY A 97 -0.42 0.89 1.29
CA GLY A 97 -1.63 0.12 1.56
C GLY A 97 -1.55 -0.72 2.84
N ALA A 98 -0.37 -1.24 3.20
CA ALA A 98 -0.14 -1.90 4.48
C ALA A 98 -0.29 -0.91 5.65
N GLY A 99 0.19 0.33 5.48
CA GLY A 99 -0.02 1.41 6.45
C GLY A 99 -1.51 1.76 6.60
N ILE A 100 -2.25 1.86 5.49
CA ILE A 100 -3.71 2.08 5.51
C ILE A 100 -4.42 0.95 6.28
N ALA A 101 -4.06 -0.31 5.99
CA ALA A 101 -4.65 -1.48 6.64
C ALA A 101 -4.34 -1.52 8.14
N LEU A 102 -3.11 -1.19 8.54
CA LEU A 102 -2.70 -1.10 9.95
C LEU A 102 -3.50 -0.01 10.69
N ASN A 103 -3.59 1.20 10.11
CA ASN A 103 -4.38 2.29 10.66
C ASN A 103 -5.86 1.90 10.79
N PHE A 104 -6.41 1.26 9.76
CA PHE A 104 -7.77 0.77 9.77
C PHE A 104 -8.01 -0.26 10.89
N ALA A 105 -7.12 -1.23 11.05
CA ALA A 105 -7.24 -2.25 12.07
C ALA A 105 -7.15 -1.69 13.51
N VAL A 106 -6.39 -0.63 13.70
CA VAL A 106 -6.31 0.08 14.99
C VAL A 106 -7.58 0.87 15.28
N ARG A 107 -8.12 1.59 14.29
CA ARG A 107 -9.27 2.52 14.48
C ARG A 107 -10.63 1.82 14.38
N PHE A 108 -10.75 0.79 13.57
CA PHE A 108 -12.00 0.10 13.23
C PHE A 108 -11.87 -1.41 13.44
N ALA A 109 -11.36 -1.83 14.60
CA ALA A 109 -11.06 -3.23 14.92
C ALA A 109 -12.27 -4.17 14.76
N ASP A 110 -13.48 -3.69 15.04
CA ASP A 110 -14.74 -4.39 14.89
C ASP A 110 -15.10 -4.69 13.42
N ARG A 111 -14.53 -3.94 12.47
CA ARG A 111 -14.74 -4.11 11.03
C ARG A 111 -13.75 -5.11 10.39
N VAL A 112 -12.75 -5.60 11.14
CA VAL A 112 -11.68 -6.45 10.61
C VAL A 112 -11.88 -7.92 11.01
N LYS A 113 -11.80 -8.84 10.03
CA LYS A 113 -11.77 -10.29 10.24
C LYS A 113 -10.35 -10.82 10.35
N ALA A 114 -9.45 -10.33 9.50
CA ALA A 114 -8.03 -10.64 9.48
C ALA A 114 -7.25 -9.49 8.84
N LEU A 115 -5.96 -9.40 9.12
CA LEU A 115 -5.08 -8.32 8.65
C LEU A 115 -3.93 -8.88 7.81
N VAL A 116 -3.63 -8.23 6.67
CA VAL A 116 -2.51 -8.59 5.79
C VAL A 116 -1.63 -7.35 5.54
N LEU A 117 -0.38 -7.40 6.00
CA LEU A 117 0.60 -6.34 5.84
C LEU A 117 1.70 -6.81 4.89
N SER A 118 1.59 -6.47 3.60
CA SER A 118 2.56 -6.87 2.59
C SER A 118 3.60 -5.77 2.38
N ARG A 119 4.87 -6.11 2.62
CA ARG A 119 6.01 -5.20 2.46
C ARG A 119 5.74 -3.83 3.10
N PRO A 120 5.57 -3.76 4.44
CA PRO A 120 5.33 -2.50 5.12
C PRO A 120 6.51 -1.55 4.93
N ALA A 121 6.23 -0.26 4.69
CA ALA A 121 7.23 0.78 4.48
C ALA A 121 7.19 1.86 5.57
N TRP A 122 6.27 1.78 6.52
CA TRP A 122 6.12 2.66 7.68
C TRP A 122 6.00 1.88 8.97
N LEU A 123 6.55 2.44 10.02
CA LEU A 123 6.29 2.09 11.41
C LEU A 123 5.58 3.26 12.11
N GLU A 124 6.01 3.64 13.32
CA GLU A 124 5.37 4.68 14.14
C GLU A 124 5.88 6.10 13.90
N THR A 125 6.95 6.26 13.11
CA THR A 125 7.56 7.58 12.88
C THR A 125 7.29 8.08 11.47
N PRO A 126 6.98 9.38 11.30
CA PRO A 126 6.92 10.02 9.99
C PRO A 126 8.32 10.14 9.37
N HIS A 127 8.36 10.45 8.07
CA HIS A 127 9.60 10.59 7.29
C HIS A 127 10.55 9.38 7.40
N PRO A 128 10.06 8.13 7.21
CA PRO A 128 10.95 6.99 7.31
C PRO A 128 12.03 7.05 6.22
N TRP A 129 13.25 6.74 6.62
CA TRP A 129 14.45 6.89 5.79
C TRP A 129 14.41 6.15 4.46
N ASN A 130 13.68 5.06 4.39
CA ASN A 130 13.54 4.17 3.24
C ASN A 130 12.70 4.76 2.10
N VAL A 131 11.85 5.75 2.38
CA VAL A 131 10.98 6.38 1.38
C VAL A 131 11.40 7.82 1.00
N ARG A 132 12.55 8.30 1.47
CA ARG A 132 13.05 9.66 1.20
C ARG A 132 13.18 10.01 -0.28
N MET A 133 13.34 9.02 -1.16
CA MET A 133 13.42 9.22 -2.61
C MET A 133 12.14 9.83 -3.19
N PHE A 134 11.00 9.59 -2.55
CA PHE A 134 9.72 10.15 -2.98
C PHE A 134 9.68 11.68 -2.79
N SER A 135 10.32 12.24 -1.75
CA SER A 135 10.46 13.70 -1.60
C SER A 135 11.26 14.32 -2.76
N LEU A 136 12.36 13.67 -3.19
CA LEU A 136 13.13 14.13 -4.33
C LEU A 136 12.28 14.11 -5.61
N ILE A 137 11.52 13.04 -5.84
CA ILE A 137 10.64 12.91 -7.00
C ILE A 137 9.54 13.99 -6.96
N SER A 138 8.89 14.19 -5.80
CA SER A 138 7.86 15.22 -5.60
C SER A 138 8.37 16.60 -5.98
N ARG A 139 9.54 16.97 -5.45
CA ARG A 139 10.18 18.26 -5.74
C ARG A 139 10.49 18.42 -7.21
N LEU A 140 11.12 17.43 -7.85
CA LEU A 140 11.48 17.50 -9.27
C LEU A 140 10.26 17.55 -10.18
N LEU A 141 9.16 16.87 -9.83
CA LEU A 141 7.89 16.99 -10.54
C LEU A 141 7.31 18.40 -10.44
N GLY A 142 7.29 18.96 -9.22
CA GLY A 142 6.72 20.30 -8.99
C GLY A 142 7.55 21.43 -9.62
N GLU A 143 8.88 21.34 -9.59
CA GLU A 143 9.78 22.40 -10.11
C GLU A 143 10.01 22.29 -11.61
N HIS A 144 10.03 21.09 -12.19
CA HIS A 144 10.52 20.85 -13.54
C HIS A 144 9.58 20.05 -14.44
N GLY A 145 8.45 19.58 -13.90
CA GLY A 145 7.49 18.75 -14.63
C GLY A 145 8.01 17.34 -14.94
N ARG A 146 7.17 16.56 -15.63
CA ARG A 146 7.41 15.12 -15.86
C ARG A 146 8.69 14.82 -16.62
N VAL A 147 8.90 15.47 -17.77
CA VAL A 147 10.00 15.13 -18.68
C VAL A 147 11.34 15.57 -18.08
N ARG A 148 11.46 16.85 -17.76
CA ARG A 148 12.70 17.41 -17.22
C ARG A 148 13.03 16.87 -15.85
N GLY A 149 12.02 16.76 -14.97
CA GLY A 149 12.19 16.19 -13.64
C GLY A 149 12.69 14.76 -13.68
N LYS A 150 12.17 13.91 -14.59
CA LYS A 150 12.66 12.54 -14.79
C LYS A 150 14.10 12.46 -15.25
N GLU A 151 14.50 13.34 -16.18
CA GLU A 151 15.89 13.44 -16.63
C GLU A 151 16.83 13.80 -15.47
N MET A 152 16.47 14.85 -14.70
CA MET A 152 17.23 15.28 -13.53
C MET A 152 17.30 14.20 -12.46
N PHE A 153 16.19 13.50 -12.20
CA PHE A 153 16.16 12.37 -11.28
C PHE A 153 17.15 11.28 -11.70
N ARG A 154 17.16 10.89 -12.97
CA ARG A 154 18.10 9.89 -13.51
C ARG A 154 19.57 10.31 -13.43
N GLN A 155 19.84 11.61 -13.38
CA GLN A 155 21.17 12.18 -13.22
C GLN A 155 21.59 12.36 -11.75
N SER A 156 20.67 12.17 -10.79
CA SER A 156 20.96 12.30 -9.36
C SER A 156 21.88 11.17 -8.86
N VAL A 157 22.60 11.46 -7.79
CA VAL A 157 23.46 10.46 -7.13
C VAL A 157 22.60 9.35 -6.56
N GLU A 158 21.47 9.70 -5.94
CA GLU A 158 20.52 8.80 -5.32
C GLU A 158 19.96 7.77 -6.31
N TYR A 159 19.58 8.22 -7.52
CA TYR A 159 19.11 7.31 -8.57
C TYR A 159 20.22 6.38 -9.05
N ARG A 160 21.43 6.88 -9.30
CA ARG A 160 22.54 6.06 -9.78
C ARG A 160 22.98 5.02 -8.77
N ASP A 161 23.06 5.36 -7.49
CA ASP A 161 23.37 4.43 -6.42
C ASP A 161 22.28 3.35 -6.30
N THR A 162 21.01 3.75 -6.40
CA THR A 162 19.90 2.81 -6.40
C THR A 162 19.94 1.90 -7.63
N LEU A 163 20.19 2.45 -8.81
CA LEU A 163 20.27 1.68 -10.06
C LEU A 163 21.38 0.62 -10.01
N GLN A 164 22.52 0.95 -9.41
CA GLN A 164 23.63 0.02 -9.28
C GLN A 164 23.30 -1.18 -8.38
N ARG A 165 22.55 -0.96 -7.29
CA ARG A 165 22.26 -1.99 -6.27
C ARG A 165 20.93 -2.69 -6.50
N TRP A 166 19.93 -1.95 -6.96
CA TRP A 166 18.53 -2.40 -7.10
C TRP A 166 17.89 -1.83 -8.37
N PRO A 167 18.26 -2.33 -9.58
CA PRO A 167 17.82 -1.78 -10.86
C PRO A 167 16.29 -1.66 -11.00
N GLU A 168 15.55 -2.67 -10.54
CA GLU A 168 14.08 -2.68 -10.63
C GLU A 168 13.43 -1.65 -9.70
N VAL A 169 14.06 -1.38 -8.55
CA VAL A 169 13.60 -0.32 -7.64
C VAL A 169 13.84 1.05 -8.27
N ALA A 170 15.02 1.29 -8.84
CA ALA A 170 15.34 2.54 -9.54
C ALA A 170 14.36 2.79 -10.71
N LYS A 171 14.06 1.75 -11.49
CA LYS A 171 13.07 1.82 -12.57
C LYS A 171 11.69 2.19 -12.04
N SER A 172 11.21 1.51 -11.01
CA SER A 172 9.90 1.79 -10.39
C SER A 172 9.80 3.23 -9.83
N LEU A 173 10.89 3.74 -9.24
CA LEU A 173 10.96 5.14 -8.79
C LEU A 173 10.90 6.12 -9.97
N ALA A 174 11.59 5.84 -11.09
CA ALA A 174 11.54 6.68 -12.28
C ALA A 174 10.17 6.64 -13.00
N GLU A 175 9.42 5.56 -12.87
CA GLU A 175 8.07 5.42 -13.41
C GLU A 175 7.04 6.33 -12.70
N GLN A 176 7.35 6.86 -11.51
CA GLN A 176 6.49 7.85 -10.84
C GLN A 176 6.27 9.11 -11.69
N PHE A 177 7.25 9.49 -12.52
CA PHE A 177 7.13 10.61 -13.45
C PHE A 177 6.19 10.31 -14.63
N ASP A 178 5.94 9.04 -14.93
CA ASP A 178 5.07 8.62 -16.04
C ASP A 178 3.61 8.40 -15.60
N SER A 179 3.33 8.51 -14.30
CA SER A 179 1.98 8.35 -13.75
C SER A 179 1.00 9.33 -14.40
N PRO A 180 -0.22 8.92 -14.70
CA PRO A 180 -1.28 9.87 -15.06
C PRO A 180 -1.40 10.94 -13.97
N HIS A 181 -1.55 12.20 -14.38
CA HIS A 181 -1.64 13.35 -13.45
C HIS A 181 -0.45 13.50 -12.48
N ALA A 182 0.76 13.02 -12.85
CA ALA A 182 1.93 13.03 -11.99
C ALA A 182 2.24 14.43 -11.42
N GLU A 183 2.14 15.48 -12.24
CA GLU A 183 2.39 16.87 -11.83
C GLU A 183 1.31 17.37 -10.85
N GLU A 184 0.03 17.16 -11.19
CA GLU A 184 -1.11 17.56 -10.35
C GLU A 184 -1.07 16.87 -8.98
N THR A 185 -0.66 15.61 -8.95
CA THR A 185 -0.66 14.79 -7.74
C THR A 185 0.73 14.61 -7.11
N ALA A 186 1.74 15.38 -7.54
CA ALA A 186 3.11 15.27 -7.05
C ALA A 186 3.20 15.40 -5.52
N CYS A 187 2.39 16.28 -4.94
CA CYS A 187 2.36 16.52 -3.50
C CYS A 187 2.08 15.26 -2.66
N LYS A 188 1.41 14.23 -3.22
CA LYS A 188 1.17 12.97 -2.51
C LYS A 188 2.47 12.29 -2.06
N LEU A 189 3.52 12.39 -2.89
CA LEU A 189 4.81 11.75 -2.63
C LEU A 189 5.56 12.40 -1.47
N GLU A 190 5.25 13.66 -1.15
CA GLU A 190 5.77 14.37 0.01
C GLU A 190 4.81 14.28 1.21
N THR A 191 3.53 14.61 1.01
CA THR A 191 2.56 14.70 2.11
C THR A 191 2.39 13.36 2.83
N ILE A 192 2.27 12.25 2.10
CA ILE A 192 2.05 10.92 2.71
C ILE A 192 3.23 10.48 3.57
N ILE A 193 4.46 10.81 3.19
CA ILE A 193 5.64 10.42 3.98
C ILE A 193 5.81 11.27 5.25
N THR A 194 5.13 12.41 5.37
CA THR A 194 5.11 13.22 6.59
C THR A 194 4.19 12.66 7.67
N ASP A 195 3.42 11.63 7.33
CA ASP A 195 2.46 10.99 8.24
C ASP A 195 2.92 9.57 8.63
N THR A 196 2.21 8.97 9.59
CA THR A 196 2.45 7.61 10.05
C THR A 196 1.13 6.85 10.22
N PRO A 197 1.11 5.54 9.93
CA PRO A 197 -0.09 4.73 10.12
C PRO A 197 -0.61 4.73 11.55
N CYS A 198 0.29 4.73 12.53
CA CYS A 198 -0.06 4.76 13.94
C CYS A 198 1.17 5.15 14.77
N ALA A 199 1.13 6.31 15.40
CA ALA A 199 2.26 6.85 16.16
C ALA A 199 2.52 6.13 17.50
N ASP A 200 1.54 5.38 18.00
CA ASP A 200 1.65 4.64 19.27
C ASP A 200 1.69 3.12 19.03
N ARG A 201 2.88 2.53 19.16
CA ARG A 201 3.09 1.07 19.07
C ARG A 201 2.26 0.26 20.06
N ALA A 202 1.87 0.83 21.20
CA ALA A 202 1.03 0.12 22.17
C ALA A 202 -0.33 -0.26 21.56
N GLN A 203 -0.81 0.51 20.58
CA GLN A 203 -2.06 0.21 19.87
C GLN A 203 -1.95 -1.03 18.96
N TRP A 204 -0.75 -1.34 18.43
CA TRP A 204 -0.54 -2.55 17.62
C TRP A 204 -0.76 -3.82 18.46
N ARG A 205 -0.42 -3.76 19.75
CA ARG A 205 -0.64 -4.86 20.70
C ARG A 205 -2.11 -5.11 21.00
N ASN A 206 -3.00 -4.19 20.62
CA ASN A 206 -4.45 -4.37 20.76
C ASN A 206 -5.09 -5.06 19.54
N ILE A 207 -4.37 -5.25 18.46
CA ILE A 207 -4.84 -6.00 17.29
C ILE A 207 -4.95 -7.48 17.70
N ARG A 208 -6.17 -8.03 17.67
CA ARG A 208 -6.48 -9.41 18.11
C ARG A 208 -6.88 -10.33 16.96
N VAL A 209 -7.02 -9.80 15.77
CA VAL A 209 -7.37 -10.57 14.59
C VAL A 209 -6.16 -11.31 14.03
N PRO A 210 -6.35 -12.48 13.38
CA PRO A 210 -5.27 -13.15 12.68
C PRO A 210 -4.56 -12.17 11.74
N THR A 211 -3.23 -12.12 11.83
CA THR A 211 -2.42 -11.17 11.07
C THR A 211 -1.31 -11.90 10.31
N LEU A 212 -1.17 -11.59 9.02
CA LEU A 212 -0.08 -12.03 8.15
C LEU A 212 0.80 -10.83 7.77
N VAL A 213 2.09 -10.95 7.98
CA VAL A 213 3.10 -9.98 7.52
C VAL A 213 3.98 -10.64 6.46
N LEU A 214 4.07 -10.03 5.28
CA LEU A 214 4.93 -10.47 4.17
C LEU A 214 6.08 -9.49 4.03
N ALA A 215 7.31 -9.98 4.03
CA ALA A 215 8.52 -9.16 3.89
C ALA A 215 9.62 -9.92 3.13
N ASN A 216 10.68 -9.21 2.73
CA ASN A 216 11.85 -9.80 2.08
C ASN A 216 13.12 -9.00 2.42
N HIS A 217 14.29 -9.61 2.22
CA HIS A 217 15.58 -9.02 2.58
C HIS A 217 16.22 -8.11 1.51
N HIS A 218 15.70 -8.09 0.28
CA HIS A 218 16.32 -7.40 -0.86
C HIS A 218 15.44 -6.28 -1.40
N ASP A 219 14.92 -5.43 -0.51
CA ASP A 219 14.05 -4.33 -0.88
C ASP A 219 14.38 -3.09 -0.01
N PRO A 220 15.08 -2.08 -0.55
CA PRO A 220 15.47 -0.91 0.23
C PRO A 220 14.29 0.00 0.59
N ILE A 221 13.16 -0.13 -0.10
CA ILE A 221 11.93 0.64 0.18
C ILE A 221 11.11 -0.01 1.29
N HIS A 222 11.21 -1.34 1.43
CA HIS A 222 10.44 -2.12 2.39
C HIS A 222 11.38 -2.98 3.24
N PRO A 223 12.08 -2.38 4.23
CA PRO A 223 13.06 -3.08 5.05
C PRO A 223 12.45 -4.31 5.73
N TRP A 224 13.18 -5.43 5.69
CA TRP A 224 12.79 -6.67 6.37
C TRP A 224 12.47 -6.44 7.85
N GLU A 225 13.26 -5.58 8.49
CA GLU A 225 13.14 -5.22 9.90
C GLU A 225 11.79 -4.61 10.25
N PHE A 226 11.14 -3.91 9.29
CA PHE A 226 9.80 -3.35 9.50
C PHE A 226 8.75 -4.46 9.58
N GLY A 227 8.89 -5.48 8.74
CA GLY A 227 8.03 -6.67 8.82
C GLY A 227 8.24 -7.45 10.12
N GLN A 228 9.50 -7.63 10.55
CA GLN A 228 9.83 -8.28 11.82
C GLN A 228 9.26 -7.52 13.01
N GLU A 229 9.38 -6.20 13.01
CA GLU A 229 8.90 -5.36 14.10
C GLU A 229 7.38 -5.46 14.26
N LEU A 230 6.64 -5.32 13.16
CA LEU A 230 5.19 -5.47 13.16
C LEU A 230 4.76 -6.88 13.60
N ALA A 231 5.43 -7.91 13.12
CA ALA A 231 5.12 -9.29 13.51
C ALA A 231 5.44 -9.58 14.99
N ARG A 232 6.44 -8.89 15.56
CA ARG A 232 6.78 -9.00 16.98
C ARG A 232 5.75 -8.29 17.87
N GLU A 233 5.31 -7.11 17.48
CA GLU A 233 4.43 -6.26 18.28
C GLU A 233 2.95 -6.65 18.18
N ILE A 234 2.50 -7.19 17.05
CA ILE A 234 1.11 -7.64 16.86
C ILE A 234 0.96 -9.08 17.38
N PRO A 235 0.15 -9.31 18.43
CA PRO A 235 0.04 -10.64 19.04
C PRO A 235 -0.43 -11.71 18.05
N GLY A 236 0.33 -12.79 17.93
CA GLY A 236 0.00 -13.93 17.07
C GLY A 236 0.17 -13.69 15.57
N ALA A 237 0.79 -12.57 15.18
CA ALA A 237 1.08 -12.30 13.78
C ALA A 237 2.07 -13.33 13.20
N LEU A 238 1.85 -13.70 11.95
CA LEU A 238 2.69 -14.61 11.19
C LEU A 238 3.58 -13.79 10.25
N LEU A 239 4.89 -13.90 10.41
CA LEU A 239 5.84 -13.38 9.44
C LEU A 239 6.15 -14.46 8.39
N ARG A 240 6.05 -14.09 7.11
CA ARG A 240 6.46 -14.93 5.98
C ARG A 240 7.42 -14.16 5.09
N GLU A 241 8.55 -14.79 4.82
CA GLU A 241 9.47 -14.32 3.81
C GLU A 241 8.92 -14.64 2.43
N ILE A 242 9.03 -13.67 1.52
CA ILE A 242 8.69 -13.79 0.11
C ILE A 242 9.91 -13.40 -0.74
N THR A 243 10.03 -13.94 -1.92
CA THR A 243 11.08 -13.54 -2.87
C THR A 243 10.98 -12.04 -3.17
N ALA A 244 12.11 -11.34 -3.14
CA ALA A 244 12.12 -9.92 -3.50
C ALA A 244 11.76 -9.74 -4.99
N LYS A 245 10.91 -8.75 -5.28
CA LYS A 245 10.51 -8.40 -6.65
C LYS A 245 11.72 -8.10 -7.54
N SER A 246 12.76 -7.49 -6.96
CA SER A 246 14.02 -7.15 -7.64
C SER A 246 14.83 -8.38 -8.05
N LEU A 247 14.66 -9.52 -7.40
CA LEU A 247 15.35 -10.77 -7.74
C LEU A 247 14.58 -11.60 -8.76
N ASN A 248 13.28 -11.76 -8.56
CA ASN A 248 12.42 -12.54 -9.45
C ASN A 248 10.95 -12.16 -9.27
N LEU A 249 10.40 -11.41 -10.22
CA LEU A 249 9.02 -10.93 -10.17
C LEU A 249 8.00 -12.08 -10.19
N GLU A 250 8.23 -13.10 -11.02
CA GLU A 250 7.31 -14.23 -11.13
C GLU A 250 7.27 -15.04 -9.83
N GLN A 251 8.44 -15.32 -9.24
CA GLN A 251 8.51 -16.01 -7.96
C GLN A 251 7.90 -15.17 -6.83
N HIS A 252 8.15 -13.85 -6.82
CA HIS A 252 7.50 -12.93 -5.89
C HIS A 252 5.98 -13.06 -5.92
N THR A 253 5.40 -13.06 -7.12
CA THR A 253 3.94 -13.17 -7.29
C THR A 253 3.43 -14.54 -6.81
N ARG A 254 4.15 -15.63 -7.12
CA ARG A 254 3.81 -16.98 -6.63
C ARG A 254 3.89 -17.07 -5.11
N ASP A 255 4.92 -16.51 -4.50
CA ASP A 255 5.09 -16.54 -3.03
C ASP A 255 3.97 -15.77 -2.32
N VAL A 256 3.61 -14.58 -2.83
CA VAL A 256 2.50 -13.79 -2.29
C VAL A 256 1.18 -14.55 -2.43
N GLN A 257 0.90 -15.13 -3.61
CA GLN A 257 -0.30 -15.92 -3.84
C GLN A 257 -0.38 -17.09 -2.84
N ALA A 258 0.67 -17.90 -2.75
CA ALA A 258 0.72 -19.07 -1.89
C ALA A 258 0.60 -18.71 -0.39
N ALA A 259 1.23 -17.61 0.03
CA ALA A 259 1.15 -17.15 1.41
C ALA A 259 -0.26 -16.68 1.77
N LEU A 260 -0.94 -15.96 0.88
CA LEU A 260 -2.32 -15.52 1.06
C LEU A 260 -3.29 -16.71 1.08
N ASP A 261 -3.18 -17.64 0.13
CA ASP A 261 -4.05 -18.83 0.07
C ASP A 261 -3.91 -19.66 1.35
N THR A 262 -2.67 -19.94 1.79
CA THR A 262 -2.40 -20.65 3.04
C THR A 262 -2.95 -19.92 4.26
N PHE A 263 -2.83 -18.59 4.28
CA PHE A 263 -3.35 -17.80 5.39
C PHE A 263 -4.87 -17.84 5.44
N PHE A 264 -5.56 -17.67 4.30
CA PHE A 264 -7.02 -17.73 4.23
C PHE A 264 -7.57 -19.10 4.62
N GLU A 265 -6.93 -20.20 4.21
CA GLU A 265 -7.28 -21.54 4.65
C GLU A 265 -7.13 -21.70 6.17
N ARG A 266 -6.03 -21.22 6.73
CA ARG A 266 -5.76 -21.30 8.18
C ARG A 266 -6.77 -20.55 9.03
N VAL A 267 -7.28 -19.41 8.57
CA VAL A 267 -8.26 -18.59 9.29
C VAL A 267 -9.70 -18.92 8.93
N ALA A 268 -9.90 -20.01 8.19
CA ALA A 268 -11.20 -20.54 7.78
C ALA A 268 -12.10 -19.52 7.05
N LEU A 269 -11.49 -18.79 6.08
CA LEU A 269 -12.14 -17.79 5.25
C LEU A 269 -12.39 -18.31 3.82
#